data_c8949b891e3a85b82d6e88def0c9acb6
#
_entry.id   c8949b891e3a85b82d6e88def0c9acb6
#
_cell.length_a   1.000
_cell.length_b   1.000
_cell.length_c   1.000
_cell.angle_alpha   90.00
_cell.angle_beta   90.00
_cell.angle_gamma   90.00
#
_symmetry.space_group_name_H-M   'P 1'
#
loop_
_entity.id
_entity.type
_entity.pdbx_description
1 polymer ?
#
loop_
_entity_poly.entity_id
_entity_poly.type
_entity_poly.pdbx_seq_one_letter_code
_entity_poly.pdbx_strand_id
1 'polypeptide(L)'
;GSDDVLAMSFLTFFNSEKPVLFPDITYSFYDVWADLFRIPYERPALDEDFHIRKEDYFRENGGVIFPNPNAPTGVELPLEDVEDIICHNRDVIVIVDEAYVDFGGTSAVSLIEKYDNLLVVQTFSKSRSLAGMRIGFACGNAKLIKYLNDVKYSFNSYTMDRTALAAGVAAVKDQEYFEETCNKIIKTRKKKKKELKAL
;
A
#
# COMPACT_ATOMS: atom_id res chain seq x y z
N GLY A 1 -9.30 6.56 5.61
CA GLY A 1 -7.88 6.48 5.26
C GLY A 1 -7.55 5.18 4.57
N SER A 2 -6.27 4.98 4.21
CA SER A 2 -5.85 3.69 3.64
C SER A 2 -6.10 2.50 4.57
N ASP A 3 -6.12 2.70 5.87
CA ASP A 3 -6.45 1.63 6.84
C ASP A 3 -7.81 0.98 6.56
N ASP A 4 -8.85 1.79 6.29
CA ASP A 4 -10.17 1.26 5.92
C ASP A 4 -10.12 0.52 4.58
N VAL A 5 -9.40 1.09 3.60
CA VAL A 5 -9.24 0.47 2.27
C VAL A 5 -8.55 -0.88 2.40
N LEU A 6 -7.47 -0.94 3.19
CA LEU A 6 -6.71 -2.17 3.43
C LEU A 6 -7.53 -3.21 4.21
N ALA A 7 -8.20 -2.81 5.31
CA ALA A 7 -9.06 -3.72 6.07
C ALA A 7 -10.18 -4.30 5.20
N MET A 8 -10.83 -3.46 4.38
CA MET A 8 -11.83 -3.93 3.41
C MET A 8 -11.22 -4.83 2.34
N SER A 9 -9.96 -4.58 1.92
CA SER A 9 -9.27 -5.43 0.95
C SER A 9 -8.97 -6.82 1.53
N PHE A 10 -8.55 -6.92 2.80
CA PHE A 10 -8.40 -8.19 3.49
C PHE A 10 -9.72 -8.98 3.48
N LEU A 11 -10.82 -8.32 3.86
CA LEU A 11 -12.14 -8.93 3.90
C LEU A 11 -12.65 -9.33 2.51
N THR A 12 -12.27 -8.60 1.46
CA THR A 12 -12.74 -8.84 0.09
C THR A 12 -11.96 -9.93 -0.61
N PHE A 13 -10.64 -9.96 -0.48
CA PHE A 13 -9.77 -10.73 -1.37
C PHE A 13 -9.05 -11.89 -0.71
N PHE A 14 -8.87 -11.88 0.61
CA PHE A 14 -8.11 -12.90 1.30
C PHE A 14 -9.01 -13.93 2.01
N ASN A 15 -9.80 -14.64 1.22
CA ASN A 15 -10.84 -15.58 1.70
C ASN A 15 -10.47 -17.06 1.53
N SER A 16 -9.20 -17.35 1.26
CA SER A 16 -8.73 -18.71 1.04
C SER A 16 -8.22 -19.32 2.36
N GLU A 17 -8.13 -20.66 2.41
CA GLU A 17 -7.45 -21.35 3.50
C GLU A 17 -5.92 -21.31 3.38
N LYS A 18 -5.40 -20.80 2.24
CA LYS A 18 -3.97 -20.61 2.02
C LYS A 18 -3.50 -19.32 2.69
N PRO A 19 -2.26 -19.28 3.21
CA PRO A 19 -1.77 -18.13 3.93
C PRO A 19 -1.56 -16.92 3.00
N VAL A 20 -1.93 -15.74 3.48
CA VAL A 20 -1.51 -14.45 2.89
C VAL A 20 -0.07 -14.19 3.25
N LEU A 21 0.72 -13.70 2.30
CA LEU A 21 2.14 -13.39 2.51
C LEU A 21 2.35 -11.87 2.66
N PHE A 22 3.06 -11.48 3.72
CA PHE A 22 3.56 -10.12 3.91
C PHE A 22 4.85 -10.12 4.73
N PRO A 23 5.73 -9.09 4.61
CA PRO A 23 7.02 -9.08 5.28
C PRO A 23 6.92 -9.20 6.81
N ASP A 24 7.92 -9.78 7.45
CA ASP A 24 7.97 -9.94 8.91
C ASP A 24 8.13 -8.59 9.64
N ILE A 25 8.87 -7.65 9.04
CA ILE A 25 9.02 -6.27 9.53
C ILE A 25 8.31 -5.35 8.55
N THR A 26 7.05 -5.02 8.84
CA THR A 26 6.18 -4.26 7.97
C THR A 26 5.15 -3.45 8.76
N TYR A 27 4.12 -2.92 8.08
CA TYR A 27 3.02 -2.22 8.72
C TYR A 27 2.26 -3.13 9.70
N SER A 28 2.26 -2.76 10.97
CA SER A 28 1.81 -3.60 12.08
C SER A 28 0.31 -3.93 12.11
N PHE A 29 -0.49 -3.41 11.18
CA PHE A 29 -1.92 -3.72 11.13
C PHE A 29 -2.27 -4.88 10.19
N TYR A 30 -1.32 -5.38 9.39
CA TYR A 30 -1.62 -6.53 8.52
C TYR A 30 -1.96 -7.80 9.31
N ASP A 31 -1.17 -8.12 10.34
CA ASP A 31 -1.46 -9.23 11.24
C ASP A 31 -2.73 -8.97 12.08
N VAL A 32 -2.96 -7.72 12.53
CA VAL A 32 -4.20 -7.37 13.26
C VAL A 32 -5.44 -7.65 12.43
N TRP A 33 -5.46 -7.28 11.14
CA TRP A 33 -6.61 -7.59 10.27
C TRP A 33 -6.68 -9.07 9.92
N ALA A 34 -5.56 -9.72 9.69
CA ALA A 34 -5.53 -11.16 9.43
C ALA A 34 -6.11 -11.94 10.63
N ASP A 35 -5.71 -11.62 11.85
CA ASP A 35 -6.24 -12.22 13.08
C ASP A 35 -7.73 -11.91 13.26
N LEU A 36 -8.14 -10.63 13.08
CA LEU A 36 -9.53 -10.21 13.23
C LEU A 36 -10.48 -10.97 12.28
N PHE A 37 -10.05 -11.17 11.04
CA PHE A 37 -10.85 -11.85 10.01
C PHE A 37 -10.56 -13.35 9.93
N ARG A 38 -9.68 -13.88 10.79
CA ARG A 38 -9.28 -15.31 10.82
C ARG A 38 -8.67 -15.77 9.50
N ILE A 39 -7.89 -14.92 8.87
CA ILE A 39 -7.17 -15.19 7.63
C ILE A 39 -5.81 -15.79 8.01
N PRO A 40 -5.45 -16.98 7.52
CA PRO A 40 -4.12 -17.53 7.74
C PRO A 40 -3.07 -16.66 7.04
N TYR A 41 -1.89 -16.50 7.66
CA TYR A 41 -0.81 -15.72 7.08
C TYR A 41 0.56 -16.28 7.41
N GLU A 42 1.53 -15.94 6.59
CA GLU A 42 2.94 -16.19 6.81
C GLU A 42 3.74 -14.91 6.54
N ARG A 43 4.83 -14.75 7.27
CA ARG A 43 5.67 -13.55 7.21
C ARG A 43 7.09 -13.91 6.73
N PRO A 44 7.34 -13.88 5.39
CA PRO A 44 8.71 -13.99 4.87
C PRO A 44 9.62 -12.93 5.48
N ALA A 45 10.80 -13.37 5.93
CA ALA A 45 11.77 -12.48 6.55
C ALA A 45 12.40 -11.55 5.50
N LEU A 46 12.60 -10.29 5.88
CA LEU A 46 13.45 -9.39 5.11
C LEU A 46 14.90 -9.87 5.15
N ASP A 47 15.72 -9.43 4.20
CA ASP A 47 17.16 -9.67 4.23
C ASP A 47 17.88 -8.80 5.29
N GLU A 48 19.22 -8.96 5.40
CA GLU A 48 20.03 -8.24 6.38
C GLU A 48 20.03 -6.70 6.17
N ASP A 49 19.72 -6.24 4.95
CA ASP A 49 19.59 -4.85 4.57
C ASP A 49 18.12 -4.35 4.55
N PHE A 50 17.20 -5.15 5.10
CA PHE A 50 15.76 -4.89 5.16
C PHE A 50 15.05 -4.87 3.81
N HIS A 51 15.57 -5.53 2.77
CA HIS A 51 14.88 -5.68 1.50
C HIS A 51 13.93 -6.88 1.51
N ILE A 52 12.84 -6.75 0.76
CA ILE A 52 11.98 -7.88 0.41
C ILE A 52 12.74 -8.78 -0.58
N ARG A 53 12.81 -10.07 -0.29
CA ARG A 53 13.29 -11.09 -1.24
C ARG A 53 12.10 -11.59 -2.04
N LYS A 54 11.99 -11.16 -3.28
CA LYS A 54 10.82 -11.44 -4.14
C LYS A 54 10.54 -12.93 -4.30
N GLU A 55 11.59 -13.76 -4.32
CA GLU A 55 11.51 -15.21 -4.49
C GLU A 55 10.71 -15.90 -3.37
N ASP A 56 10.71 -15.32 -2.17
CA ASP A 56 9.94 -15.85 -1.03
C ASP A 56 8.43 -15.73 -1.23
N TYR A 57 8.00 -14.93 -2.23
CA TYR A 57 6.60 -14.69 -2.60
C TYR A 57 6.17 -15.49 -3.85
N PHE A 58 7.05 -16.31 -4.45
CA PHE A 58 6.75 -17.10 -5.67
C PHE A 58 6.13 -18.46 -5.36
N ARG A 59 5.75 -18.72 -4.14
CA ARG A 59 5.12 -19.94 -3.70
C ARG A 59 3.60 -19.84 -3.65
N GLU A 60 2.94 -20.98 -3.55
CA GLU A 60 1.48 -21.04 -3.40
C GLU A 60 1.03 -20.29 -2.13
N ASN A 61 0.04 -19.42 -2.28
CA ASN A 61 -0.45 -18.56 -1.20
C ASN A 61 -1.91 -18.14 -1.43
N GLY A 62 -2.51 -17.45 -0.45
CA GLY A 62 -3.88 -16.91 -0.49
C GLY A 62 -3.96 -15.44 -0.92
N GLY A 63 -2.82 -14.82 -1.20
CA GLY A 63 -2.68 -13.42 -1.57
C GLY A 63 -1.37 -12.84 -1.05
N VAL A 64 -0.97 -11.72 -1.61
CA VAL A 64 0.27 -11.03 -1.22
C VAL A 64 -0.04 -9.58 -0.89
N ILE A 65 0.53 -9.06 0.18
CA ILE A 65 0.48 -7.62 0.49
C ILE A 65 1.83 -7.15 1.04
N PHE A 66 2.29 -6.02 0.56
CA PHE A 66 3.48 -5.35 1.09
C PHE A 66 3.42 -3.84 0.85
N PRO A 67 4.00 -3.02 1.76
CA PRO A 67 4.16 -1.61 1.53
C PRO A 67 5.32 -1.35 0.57
N ASN A 68 5.18 -0.39 -0.33
CA ASN A 68 6.27 0.06 -1.16
C ASN A 68 6.27 1.60 -1.33
N PRO A 69 7.25 2.30 -0.74
CA PRO A 69 8.34 1.83 0.15
C PRO A 69 7.82 1.18 1.43
N ASN A 70 8.56 0.15 1.93
CA ASN A 70 8.18 -0.55 3.15
C ASN A 70 8.21 0.37 4.38
N ALA A 71 7.23 0.23 5.24
CA ALA A 71 7.18 0.89 6.55
C ALA A 71 7.29 -0.18 7.66
N PRO A 72 8.24 -0.07 8.61
CA PRO A 72 8.97 1.14 9.00
C PRO A 72 10.36 1.29 8.36
N THR A 73 10.83 0.36 7.55
CA THR A 73 12.22 0.30 7.08
C THR A 73 12.57 1.46 6.11
N GLY A 74 11.59 1.95 5.35
CA GLY A 74 11.78 2.97 4.32
C GLY A 74 12.51 2.45 3.07
N VAL A 75 12.65 1.13 2.94
CA VAL A 75 13.29 0.48 1.79
C VAL A 75 12.26 0.29 0.68
N GLU A 76 12.62 0.68 -0.52
CA GLU A 76 11.81 0.51 -1.72
C GLU A 76 12.20 -0.77 -2.47
N LEU A 77 11.21 -1.56 -2.85
CA LEU A 77 11.39 -2.65 -3.80
C LEU A 77 11.33 -2.06 -5.22
N PRO A 78 12.31 -2.33 -6.11
CA PRO A 78 12.27 -1.88 -7.49
C PRO A 78 10.99 -2.31 -8.21
N LEU A 79 10.49 -1.46 -9.13
CA LEU A 79 9.22 -1.73 -9.83
C LEU A 79 9.25 -3.04 -10.61
N GLU A 80 10.41 -3.41 -11.16
CA GLU A 80 10.63 -4.69 -11.86
C GLU A 80 10.45 -5.90 -10.91
N ASP A 81 10.91 -5.79 -9.66
CA ASP A 81 10.74 -6.84 -8.66
C ASP A 81 9.29 -6.91 -8.14
N VAL A 82 8.61 -5.76 -8.03
CA VAL A 82 7.17 -5.70 -7.79
C VAL A 82 6.41 -6.42 -8.91
N GLU A 83 6.78 -6.16 -10.17
CA GLU A 83 6.18 -6.80 -11.33
C GLU A 83 6.41 -8.32 -11.34
N ASP A 84 7.60 -8.78 -10.96
CA ASP A 84 7.92 -10.21 -10.83
C ASP A 84 7.02 -10.89 -9.80
N ILE A 85 6.80 -10.27 -8.63
CA ILE A 85 5.86 -10.80 -7.62
C ILE A 85 4.45 -10.91 -8.21
N ILE A 86 3.97 -9.89 -8.91
CA ILE A 86 2.64 -9.89 -9.53
C ILE A 86 2.52 -11.01 -10.56
N CYS A 87 3.56 -11.19 -11.40
CA CYS A 87 3.59 -12.21 -12.44
C CYS A 87 3.53 -13.64 -11.89
N HIS A 88 4.20 -13.90 -10.78
CA HIS A 88 4.22 -15.24 -10.15
C HIS A 88 2.97 -15.54 -9.33
N ASN A 89 2.09 -14.56 -9.12
CA ASN A 89 0.90 -14.67 -8.29
C ASN A 89 -0.40 -14.39 -9.07
N ARG A 90 -0.50 -14.86 -10.32
CA ARG A 90 -1.62 -14.53 -11.23
C ARG A 90 -3.00 -15.00 -10.75
N ASP A 91 -3.05 -16.02 -9.94
CA ASP A 91 -4.29 -16.63 -9.44
C ASP A 91 -4.79 -16.02 -8.13
N VAL A 92 -4.03 -15.09 -7.54
CA VAL A 92 -4.37 -14.41 -6.29
C VAL A 92 -4.15 -12.90 -6.42
N ILE A 93 -4.68 -12.13 -5.48
CA ILE A 93 -4.53 -10.67 -5.48
C ILE A 93 -3.21 -10.27 -4.82
N VAL A 94 -2.49 -9.38 -5.50
CA VAL A 94 -1.31 -8.70 -4.97
C VAL A 94 -1.69 -7.26 -4.65
N ILE A 95 -1.52 -6.87 -3.38
CA ILE A 95 -1.79 -5.52 -2.89
C ILE A 95 -0.47 -4.81 -2.64
N VAL A 96 -0.27 -3.67 -3.30
CA VAL A 96 0.87 -2.78 -3.03
C VAL A 96 0.36 -1.58 -2.24
N ASP A 97 0.80 -1.47 -0.98
CA ASP A 97 0.46 -0.34 -0.11
C ASP A 97 1.46 0.80 -0.32
N GLU A 98 1.03 1.81 -1.02
CA GLU A 98 1.85 2.96 -1.42
C GLU A 98 1.65 4.18 -0.52
N ALA A 99 1.48 3.98 0.79
CA ALA A 99 1.30 5.10 1.71
C ALA A 99 2.44 6.14 1.68
N TYR A 100 3.63 5.74 1.27
CA TYR A 100 4.83 6.60 1.25
C TYR A 100 5.45 6.82 -0.15
N VAL A 101 4.81 6.37 -1.21
CA VAL A 101 5.35 6.42 -2.59
C VAL A 101 5.72 7.82 -3.04
N ASP A 102 4.94 8.83 -2.68
CA ASP A 102 5.14 10.23 -3.09
C ASP A 102 6.47 10.86 -2.58
N PHE A 103 7.13 10.21 -1.65
CA PHE A 103 8.43 10.67 -1.14
C PHE A 103 9.62 10.15 -1.95
N GLY A 104 9.42 9.90 -3.23
CA GLY A 104 10.44 9.55 -4.21
C GLY A 104 10.50 8.07 -4.55
N GLY A 105 9.42 7.33 -4.28
CA GLY A 105 9.22 5.97 -4.76
C GLY A 105 8.62 5.93 -6.17
N THR A 106 8.59 4.74 -6.76
CA THR A 106 8.02 4.48 -8.07
C THR A 106 6.70 3.71 -7.93
N SER A 107 5.60 4.30 -8.40
CA SER A 107 4.26 3.72 -8.23
C SER A 107 4.00 2.53 -9.16
N ALA A 108 3.44 1.46 -8.59
CA ALA A 108 2.93 0.30 -9.32
C ALA A 108 1.60 0.58 -10.07
N VAL A 109 1.02 1.77 -9.94
CA VAL A 109 -0.16 2.19 -10.71
C VAL A 109 0.05 2.04 -12.21
N SER A 110 1.28 2.23 -12.70
CA SER A 110 1.65 2.03 -14.11
C SER A 110 1.46 0.59 -14.61
N LEU A 111 1.36 -0.38 -13.71
CA LEU A 111 1.20 -1.81 -14.03
C LEU A 111 -0.28 -2.27 -14.06
N ILE A 112 -1.23 -1.43 -13.62
CA ILE A 112 -2.64 -1.83 -13.46
C ILE A 112 -3.28 -2.28 -14.77
N GLU A 113 -2.97 -1.63 -15.89
CA GLU A 113 -3.52 -2.02 -17.19
C GLU A 113 -2.99 -3.37 -17.69
N LYS A 114 -1.80 -3.78 -17.20
CA LYS A 114 -1.14 -5.03 -17.58
C LYS A 114 -1.55 -6.21 -16.68
N TYR A 115 -1.96 -5.93 -15.43
CA TYR A 115 -2.20 -6.93 -14.41
C TYR A 115 -3.54 -6.74 -13.71
N ASP A 116 -4.48 -7.63 -14.00
CA ASP A 116 -5.84 -7.61 -13.44
C ASP A 116 -5.92 -8.10 -11.98
N ASN A 117 -4.84 -8.68 -11.46
CA ASN A 117 -4.68 -9.14 -10.08
C ASN A 117 -3.94 -8.12 -9.17
N LEU A 118 -3.62 -6.92 -9.66
CA LEU A 118 -2.96 -5.87 -8.91
C LEU A 118 -3.96 -4.88 -8.30
N LEU A 119 -3.81 -4.62 -7.01
CA LEU A 119 -4.47 -3.52 -6.29
C LEU A 119 -3.41 -2.61 -5.67
N VAL A 120 -3.44 -1.33 -5.99
CA VAL A 120 -2.57 -0.31 -5.38
C VAL A 120 -3.37 0.53 -4.43
N VAL A 121 -2.91 0.69 -3.19
CA VAL A 121 -3.60 1.49 -2.15
C VAL A 121 -2.76 2.70 -1.79
N GLN A 122 -3.38 3.87 -1.79
CA GLN A 122 -2.73 5.14 -1.46
C GLN A 122 -3.52 5.95 -0.42
N THR A 123 -2.89 6.97 0.15
CA THR A 123 -3.49 7.77 1.23
C THR A 123 -3.14 9.26 1.11
N PHE A 124 -4.04 10.10 1.56
CA PHE A 124 -3.77 11.53 1.75
C PHE A 124 -3.15 11.84 3.12
N SER A 125 -3.02 10.85 3.98
CA SER A 125 -2.55 11.01 5.36
C SER A 125 -1.08 11.43 5.47
N LYS A 126 -0.26 11.16 4.45
CA LYS A 126 1.18 11.36 4.47
C LYS A 126 1.60 12.56 3.62
N SER A 127 1.78 12.37 2.34
CA SER A 127 2.30 13.37 1.40
C SER A 127 1.40 14.61 1.26
N ARG A 128 0.07 14.43 1.36
CA ARG A 128 -0.88 15.53 1.28
C ARG A 128 -1.26 16.14 2.64
N SER A 129 -0.59 15.72 3.72
CA SER A 129 -0.75 16.29 5.08
C SER A 129 -2.19 16.29 5.62
N LEU A 130 -3.05 15.38 5.14
CA LEU A 130 -4.48 15.29 5.48
C LEU A 130 -4.83 14.08 6.34
N ALA A 131 -3.95 13.69 7.27
CA ALA A 131 -4.18 12.53 8.14
C ALA A 131 -5.51 12.58 8.90
N GLY A 132 -5.90 13.77 9.39
CA GLY A 132 -7.16 13.98 10.10
C GLY A 132 -8.42 13.85 9.23
N MET A 133 -8.31 14.00 7.91
CA MET A 133 -9.45 13.91 6.97
C MET A 133 -9.80 12.46 6.58
N ARG A 134 -9.00 11.49 6.97
CA ARG A 134 -9.25 10.06 6.75
C ARG A 134 -9.53 9.68 5.30
N ILE A 135 -8.77 10.25 4.34
CA ILE A 135 -8.90 9.98 2.90
C ILE A 135 -7.87 8.92 2.48
N GLY A 136 -8.34 7.85 1.87
CA GLY A 136 -7.55 6.83 1.20
C GLY A 136 -8.29 6.30 -0.02
N PHE A 137 -7.57 5.72 -0.95
CA PHE A 137 -8.16 5.19 -2.19
C PHE A 137 -7.37 3.98 -2.70
N ALA A 138 -8.04 3.20 -3.54
CA ALA A 138 -7.44 2.08 -4.25
C ALA A 138 -7.53 2.30 -5.75
N CYS A 139 -6.50 1.87 -6.46
CA CYS A 139 -6.44 1.80 -7.92
C CYS A 139 -6.25 0.33 -8.33
N GLY A 140 -7.01 -0.12 -9.32
CA GLY A 140 -6.95 -1.49 -9.79
C GLY A 140 -7.92 -1.73 -10.94
N ASN A 141 -7.96 -2.95 -11.43
CA ASN A 141 -8.93 -3.37 -12.43
C ASN A 141 -10.37 -3.05 -11.97
N ALA A 142 -11.23 -2.61 -12.87
CA ALA A 142 -12.62 -2.24 -12.57
C ALA A 142 -13.40 -3.34 -11.82
N LYS A 143 -13.10 -4.61 -12.09
CA LYS A 143 -13.71 -5.76 -11.40
C LYS A 143 -13.28 -5.83 -9.93
N LEU A 144 -11.99 -5.59 -9.62
CA LEU A 144 -11.51 -5.53 -8.24
C LEU A 144 -12.13 -4.36 -7.48
N ILE A 145 -12.18 -3.20 -8.11
CA ILE A 145 -12.79 -2.00 -7.51
C ILE A 145 -14.28 -2.21 -7.25
N LYS A 146 -14.98 -2.95 -8.15
CA LYS A 146 -16.38 -3.31 -7.92
C LYS A 146 -16.55 -4.18 -6.68
N TYR A 147 -15.74 -5.24 -6.52
CA TYR A 147 -15.82 -6.11 -5.35
C TYR A 147 -15.52 -5.36 -4.04
N LEU A 148 -14.53 -4.48 -4.07
CA LEU A 148 -14.20 -3.65 -2.92
C LEU A 148 -15.36 -2.70 -2.56
N ASN A 149 -16.04 -2.13 -3.55
CA ASN A 149 -17.23 -1.32 -3.34
C ASN A 149 -18.42 -2.14 -2.82
N ASP A 150 -18.61 -3.35 -3.28
CA ASP A 150 -19.68 -4.23 -2.79
C ASP A 150 -19.52 -4.47 -1.28
N VAL A 151 -18.29 -4.75 -0.82
CA VAL A 151 -17.96 -4.87 0.61
C VAL A 151 -18.14 -3.54 1.34
N LYS A 152 -17.60 -2.45 0.80
CA LYS A 152 -17.72 -1.11 1.37
C LYS A 152 -19.17 -0.71 1.60
N TYR A 153 -20.03 -0.90 0.60
CA TYR A 153 -21.45 -0.54 0.70
C TYR A 153 -22.25 -1.45 1.64
N SER A 154 -21.79 -2.67 1.83
CA SER A 154 -22.37 -3.59 2.81
C SER A 154 -21.99 -3.26 4.26
N PHE A 155 -20.84 -2.61 4.45
CA PHE A 155 -20.25 -2.34 5.76
C PHE A 155 -20.44 -0.88 6.20
N ASN A 156 -20.06 0.10 5.36
CA ASN A 156 -20.21 1.53 5.61
C ASN A 156 -20.27 2.31 4.28
N SER A 157 -21.48 2.65 3.83
CA SER A 157 -21.68 3.32 2.54
C SER A 157 -21.27 4.81 2.55
N TYR A 158 -21.34 5.48 3.70
CA TYR A 158 -21.16 6.94 3.81
C TYR A 158 -19.92 7.29 4.62
N THR A 159 -18.75 6.89 4.12
CA THR A 159 -17.48 6.98 4.85
C THR A 159 -16.87 8.38 4.91
N MET A 160 -17.24 9.28 4.00
CA MET A 160 -16.63 10.61 3.88
C MET A 160 -17.64 11.72 4.13
N ASP A 161 -17.30 12.64 5.02
CA ASP A 161 -18.07 13.84 5.23
C ASP A 161 -17.77 14.95 4.18
N ARG A 162 -18.58 16.01 4.17
CA ARG A 162 -18.44 17.11 3.20
C ARG A 162 -17.13 17.87 3.36
N THR A 163 -16.62 18.01 4.58
CA THR A 163 -15.37 18.70 4.87
C THR A 163 -14.19 17.91 4.30
N ALA A 164 -14.16 16.59 4.53
CA ALA A 164 -13.14 15.71 3.97
C ALA A 164 -13.15 15.74 2.44
N LEU A 165 -14.34 15.70 1.81
CA LEU A 165 -14.47 15.80 0.35
C LEU A 165 -13.91 17.12 -0.18
N ALA A 166 -14.30 18.26 0.44
CA ALA A 166 -13.82 19.57 0.02
C ALA A 166 -12.30 19.72 0.20
N ALA A 167 -11.77 19.27 1.35
CA ALA A 167 -10.33 19.29 1.62
C ALA A 167 -9.55 18.40 0.65
N GLY A 168 -10.07 17.21 0.34
CA GLY A 168 -9.46 16.30 -0.63
C GLY A 168 -9.37 16.91 -2.03
N VAL A 169 -10.45 17.51 -2.50
CA VAL A 169 -10.48 18.21 -3.80
C VAL A 169 -9.48 19.37 -3.83
N ALA A 170 -9.43 20.18 -2.76
CA ALA A 170 -8.47 21.27 -2.66
C ALA A 170 -7.03 20.77 -2.71
N ALA A 171 -6.71 19.72 -1.95
CA ALA A 171 -5.37 19.13 -1.90
C ALA A 171 -4.92 18.51 -3.25
N VAL A 172 -5.84 17.95 -4.04
CA VAL A 172 -5.51 17.45 -5.39
C VAL A 172 -5.23 18.60 -6.35
N LYS A 173 -5.95 19.72 -6.22
CA LYS A 173 -5.77 20.90 -7.08
C LYS A 173 -4.51 21.70 -6.74
N ASP A 174 -4.04 21.64 -5.50
CA ASP A 174 -2.83 22.33 -5.04
C ASP A 174 -1.57 21.48 -5.29
N GLN A 175 -1.23 21.35 -6.56
CA GLN A 175 -0.09 20.57 -6.99
C GLN A 175 1.24 21.23 -6.61
N GLU A 176 1.31 22.54 -6.62
CA GLU A 176 2.52 23.31 -6.28
C GLU A 176 2.92 23.06 -4.81
N TYR A 177 1.98 23.21 -3.88
CA TYR A 177 2.24 22.92 -2.46
C TYR A 177 2.63 21.46 -2.23
N PHE A 178 1.96 20.55 -2.90
CA PHE A 178 2.26 19.11 -2.81
C PHE A 178 3.71 18.81 -3.24
N GLU A 179 4.12 19.31 -4.40
CA GLU A 179 5.48 19.10 -4.93
C GLU A 179 6.53 19.77 -4.04
N GLU A 180 6.29 21.00 -3.59
CA GLU A 180 7.21 21.73 -2.71
C GLU A 180 7.44 20.95 -1.41
N THR A 181 6.36 20.52 -0.74
CA THR A 181 6.46 19.82 0.56
C THR A 181 7.12 18.45 0.42
N CYS A 182 6.77 17.65 -0.59
CA CYS A 182 7.42 16.36 -0.87
C CYS A 182 8.90 16.54 -1.15
N ASN A 183 9.27 17.50 -2.01
CA ASN A 183 10.67 17.80 -2.33
C ASN A 183 11.47 18.25 -1.11
N LYS A 184 10.86 19.03 -0.21
CA LYS A 184 11.50 19.47 1.04
C LYS A 184 11.80 18.29 1.96
N ILE A 185 10.87 17.36 2.10
CA ILE A 185 11.06 16.13 2.88
C ILE A 185 12.16 15.26 2.27
N ILE A 186 12.15 15.04 0.95
CA ILE A 186 13.16 14.25 0.23
C ILE A 186 14.56 14.86 0.42
N LYS A 187 14.70 16.18 0.24
CA LYS A 187 15.97 16.89 0.44
C LYS A 187 16.45 16.77 1.88
N THR A 188 15.57 16.95 2.86
CA THR A 188 15.89 16.85 4.28
C THR A 188 16.35 15.44 4.64
N ARG A 189 15.66 14.42 4.17
CA ARG A 189 16.03 13.01 4.37
C ARG A 189 17.44 12.72 3.81
N LYS A 190 17.73 13.15 2.57
CA LYS A 190 19.05 12.96 1.95
C LYS A 190 20.15 13.63 2.77
N LYS A 191 19.91 14.85 3.25
CA LYS A 191 20.86 15.60 4.10
C LYS A 191 21.10 14.86 5.42
N LYS A 192 20.04 14.47 6.13
CA LYS A 192 20.16 13.77 7.42
C LYS A 192 20.83 12.41 7.31
N LYS A 193 20.51 11.64 6.26
CA LYS A 193 21.17 10.35 5.98
C LYS A 193 22.67 10.52 5.76
N LYS A 194 23.11 11.61 5.09
CA LYS A 194 24.54 11.92 4.89
C LYS A 194 25.21 12.32 6.21
N GLU A 195 24.56 13.16 7.02
CA GLU A 195 25.09 13.60 8.33
C GLU A 195 25.27 12.41 9.29
N LEU A 196 24.28 11.52 9.38
CA LEU A 196 24.32 10.32 10.24
C LEU A 196 25.40 9.29 9.81
N LYS A 197 25.68 9.17 8.50
CA LYS A 197 26.74 8.28 8.01
C LYS A 197 28.15 8.82 8.28
N ALA A 198 28.29 10.09 8.66
CA ALA A 198 29.57 10.72 8.96
C ALA A 198 29.92 10.68 10.46
N LEU A 199 29.02 10.15 11.31
CA LEU A 199 29.23 9.87 12.73
C LEU A 199 29.77 8.47 12.94
#